data_b0a1941146fce3a41e248b46b4138dc6
#
_entry.id   b0a1941146fce3a41e248b46b4138dc6
#
_cell.length_a   1.000
_cell.length_b   1.000
_cell.length_c   1.000
_cell.angle_alpha   90.00
_cell.angle_beta   90.00
_cell.angle_gamma   90.00
#
_symmetry.space_group_name_H-M   'P 1'
#
loop_
_entity.id
_entity.type
_entity.pdbx_description
1 polymer ?
#
loop_
_entity_poly.entity_id
_entity_poly.type
_entity_poly.pdbx_seq_one_letter_code
_entity_poly.pdbx_strand_id
1 'polypeptide(L)'
;MNTSGLKVMRITSLIGLIIITVFLFLLNMIDVYFTHISKLSINIIISVVIILLYIILFIIVIPLLRYHYFSYYYDENEIHIKNGIITVETNIIPFYRIQNIEVIEGFIMRKYKLAHLHLSTAGGECNIELIAKKEAIYLKQMIQNRKHELYE
;
A
#
# COMPACT_ATOMS: atom_id res chain seq x y z
N MET A 1 -2.54 -4.53 11.82
CA MET A 1 -2.83 -4.86 10.39
C MET A 1 -3.10 -6.36 10.27
N ASN A 2 -4.05 -6.78 9.43
CA ASN A 2 -4.41 -8.19 9.30
C ASN A 2 -3.35 -8.96 8.47
N THR A 3 -3.08 -10.24 8.78
CA THR A 3 -2.17 -11.12 8.00
C THR A 3 -2.52 -11.20 6.52
N SER A 4 -3.80 -10.99 6.18
CA SER A 4 -4.29 -10.90 4.79
C SER A 4 -3.72 -9.67 4.05
N GLY A 5 -3.42 -8.57 4.74
CA GLY A 5 -2.79 -7.39 4.16
C GLY A 5 -1.39 -7.66 3.64
N LEU A 6 -0.58 -8.43 4.39
CA LEU A 6 0.74 -8.86 3.94
C LEU A 6 0.68 -9.70 2.65
N LYS A 7 -0.34 -10.57 2.51
CA LYS A 7 -0.53 -11.38 1.30
C LYS A 7 -0.83 -10.50 0.09
N VAL A 8 -1.70 -9.51 0.24
CA VAL A 8 -2.02 -8.56 -0.84
C VAL A 8 -0.78 -7.79 -1.27
N MET A 9 0.00 -7.26 -0.34
CA MET A 9 1.24 -6.54 -0.65
C MET A 9 2.24 -7.41 -1.40
N ARG A 10 2.44 -8.66 -0.95
CA ARG A 10 3.35 -9.61 -1.62
C ARG A 10 2.88 -9.96 -3.03
N ILE A 11 1.57 -10.16 -3.25
CA ILE A 11 1.03 -10.45 -4.58
C ILE A 11 1.23 -9.26 -5.52
N THR A 12 1.01 -8.04 -5.05
CA THR A 12 1.26 -6.83 -5.84
C THR A 12 2.75 -6.72 -6.20
N SER A 13 3.65 -7.00 -5.26
CA SER A 13 5.10 -7.01 -5.51
C SER A 13 5.52 -8.11 -6.49
N LEU A 14 4.87 -9.29 -6.46
CA LEU A 14 5.12 -10.36 -7.44
C LEU A 14 4.71 -9.97 -8.85
N ILE A 15 3.60 -9.25 -9.02
CA ILE A 15 3.21 -8.70 -10.33
C ILE A 15 4.27 -7.71 -10.83
N GLY A 16 4.76 -6.82 -9.96
CA GLY A 16 5.86 -5.92 -10.28
C GLY A 16 7.14 -6.66 -10.68
N LEU A 17 7.46 -7.77 -10.01
CA LEU A 17 8.60 -8.62 -10.35
C LEU A 17 8.49 -9.19 -11.78
N ILE A 18 7.32 -9.67 -12.16
CA ILE A 18 7.07 -10.18 -13.52
C ILE A 18 7.30 -9.07 -14.55
N ILE A 19 6.77 -7.87 -14.30
CA ILE A 19 6.93 -6.73 -15.22
C ILE A 19 8.41 -6.37 -15.37
N ILE A 20 9.17 -6.26 -14.28
CA ILE A 20 10.60 -5.95 -14.31
C ILE A 20 11.39 -7.04 -15.03
N THR A 21 11.09 -8.32 -14.78
CA THR A 21 11.77 -9.44 -15.43
C THR A 21 11.56 -9.42 -16.95
N VAL A 22 10.32 -9.19 -17.40
CA VAL A 22 10.00 -9.06 -18.83
C VAL A 22 10.73 -7.85 -19.42
N PHE A 23 10.74 -6.72 -18.73
CA PHE A 23 11.43 -5.52 -19.20
C PHE A 23 12.94 -5.73 -19.35
N LEU A 24 13.60 -6.33 -18.35
CA LEU A 24 15.02 -6.66 -18.41
C LEU A 24 15.33 -7.68 -19.54
N PHE A 25 14.44 -8.64 -19.75
CA PHE A 25 14.58 -9.59 -20.85
C PHE A 25 14.53 -8.88 -22.21
N LEU A 26 13.59 -7.96 -22.42
CA LEU A 26 13.50 -7.18 -23.66
C LEU A 26 14.74 -6.30 -23.88
N LEU A 27 15.26 -5.66 -22.84
CA LEU A 27 16.51 -4.88 -22.93
C LEU A 27 17.70 -5.74 -23.35
N ASN A 28 17.83 -6.93 -22.77
CA ASN A 28 18.90 -7.87 -23.17
C ASN A 28 18.73 -8.33 -24.63
N MET A 29 17.50 -8.53 -25.11
CA MET A 29 17.24 -8.86 -26.51
C MET A 29 17.65 -7.72 -27.45
N ILE A 30 17.33 -6.48 -27.11
CA ILE A 30 17.70 -5.29 -27.88
C ILE A 30 19.24 -5.18 -27.97
N ASP A 31 19.96 -5.36 -26.85
CA ASP A 31 21.42 -5.30 -26.87
C ASP A 31 22.06 -6.39 -27.77
N VAL A 32 21.55 -7.61 -27.71
CA VAL A 32 22.04 -8.71 -28.52
C VAL A 32 21.81 -8.51 -30.03
N TYR A 33 20.66 -7.94 -30.42
CA TYR A 33 20.29 -7.85 -31.83
C TYR A 33 20.67 -6.52 -32.49
N PHE A 34 20.73 -5.42 -31.73
CA PHE A 34 20.88 -4.08 -32.32
C PHE A 34 22.15 -3.35 -31.90
N THR A 35 22.55 -3.44 -30.65
CA THR A 35 23.61 -2.54 -30.13
C THR A 35 24.94 -3.21 -29.99
N HIS A 36 24.99 -4.50 -29.61
CA HIS A 36 26.22 -5.26 -29.34
C HIS A 36 27.23 -4.50 -28.46
N ILE A 37 26.76 -3.61 -27.58
CA ILE A 37 27.61 -2.70 -26.78
C ILE A 37 28.31 -3.49 -25.67
N SER A 38 27.59 -4.41 -25.02
CA SER A 38 28.09 -5.12 -23.86
C SER A 38 28.18 -6.64 -24.07
N LYS A 39 29.08 -7.28 -23.31
CA LYS A 39 29.14 -8.75 -23.31
C LYS A 39 27.87 -9.30 -22.66
N LEU A 40 27.21 -10.24 -23.34
CA LEU A 40 25.96 -10.88 -22.86
C LEU A 40 26.08 -11.37 -21.40
N SER A 41 27.24 -11.90 -21.00
CA SER A 41 27.46 -12.36 -19.62
C SER A 41 27.35 -11.25 -18.59
N ILE A 42 27.79 -10.03 -18.91
CA ILE A 42 27.73 -8.88 -18.00
C ILE A 42 26.25 -8.44 -17.83
N ASN A 43 25.50 -8.36 -18.91
CA ASN A 43 24.09 -7.99 -18.91
C ASN A 43 23.24 -8.97 -18.09
N ILE A 44 23.50 -10.26 -18.21
CA ILE A 44 22.82 -11.29 -17.42
C ILE A 44 23.14 -11.12 -15.93
N ILE A 45 24.41 -10.91 -15.57
CA ILE A 45 24.80 -10.71 -14.17
C ILE A 45 24.10 -9.48 -13.59
N ILE A 46 24.10 -8.36 -14.29
CA ILE A 46 23.42 -7.12 -13.85
C ILE A 46 21.91 -7.37 -13.66
N SER A 47 21.28 -8.05 -14.62
CA SER A 47 19.84 -8.36 -14.55
C SER A 47 19.51 -9.24 -13.33
N VAL A 48 20.34 -10.24 -13.04
CA VAL A 48 20.17 -11.12 -11.86
C VAL A 48 20.32 -10.32 -10.58
N VAL A 49 21.31 -9.43 -10.49
CA VAL A 49 21.53 -8.57 -9.30
C VAL A 49 20.33 -7.65 -9.07
N ILE A 50 19.78 -7.04 -10.12
CA ILE A 50 18.59 -6.17 -10.02
C ILE A 50 17.38 -6.96 -9.53
N ILE A 51 17.15 -8.16 -10.06
CA ILE A 51 16.03 -9.03 -9.64
C ILE A 51 16.19 -9.44 -8.17
N LEU A 52 17.38 -9.84 -7.73
CA LEU A 52 17.63 -10.18 -6.33
C LEU A 52 17.41 -9.00 -5.40
N LEU A 53 17.89 -7.82 -5.76
CA LEU A 53 17.68 -6.60 -5.00
C LEU A 53 16.21 -6.26 -4.90
N TYR A 54 15.45 -6.39 -6.00
CA TYR A 54 13.99 -6.18 -6.00
C TYR A 54 13.27 -7.15 -5.05
N ILE A 55 13.61 -8.44 -5.09
CA ILE A 55 13.00 -9.46 -4.22
C ILE A 55 13.23 -9.10 -2.75
N ILE A 56 14.46 -8.79 -2.36
CA ILE A 56 14.81 -8.45 -0.99
C ILE A 56 14.04 -7.21 -0.54
N LEU A 57 14.07 -6.12 -1.31
CA LEU A 57 13.46 -4.86 -0.92
C LEU A 57 11.93 -4.92 -0.94
N PHE A 58 11.32 -5.33 -2.06
CA PHE A 58 9.88 -5.18 -2.28
C PHE A 58 9.05 -6.36 -1.79
N ILE A 59 9.59 -7.57 -1.73
CA ILE A 59 8.85 -8.75 -1.28
C ILE A 59 9.08 -9.03 0.21
N ILE A 60 10.26 -8.68 0.75
CA ILE A 60 10.60 -9.00 2.13
C ILE A 60 10.58 -7.73 2.99
N VAL A 61 11.43 -6.75 2.70
CA VAL A 61 11.69 -5.62 3.59
C VAL A 61 10.48 -4.68 3.69
N ILE A 62 9.98 -4.17 2.58
CA ILE A 62 8.89 -3.18 2.56
C ILE A 62 7.60 -3.71 3.21
N PRO A 63 7.09 -4.92 2.88
CA PRO A 63 5.89 -5.45 3.53
C PRO A 63 6.06 -5.66 5.04
N LEU A 64 7.23 -6.12 5.49
CA LEU A 64 7.50 -6.30 6.93
C LEU A 64 7.53 -4.97 7.67
N LEU A 65 8.24 -3.98 7.13
CA LEU A 65 8.31 -2.64 7.72
C LEU A 65 6.92 -2.00 7.77
N ARG A 66 6.19 -2.01 6.67
CA ARG A 66 4.83 -1.43 6.60
C ARG A 66 3.87 -2.11 7.57
N TYR A 67 3.98 -3.43 7.72
CA TYR A 67 3.20 -4.18 8.70
C TYR A 67 3.47 -3.74 10.13
N HIS A 68 4.72 -3.45 10.47
CA HIS A 68 5.16 -3.11 11.82
C HIS A 68 4.83 -1.66 12.19
N TYR A 69 4.97 -0.73 11.24
CA TYR A 69 4.85 0.71 11.51
C TYR A 69 3.46 1.30 11.27
N PHE A 70 2.56 0.58 10.61
CA PHE A 70 1.18 1.04 10.41
C PHE A 70 0.30 0.63 11.59
N SER A 71 -0.30 1.61 12.27
CA SER A 71 -1.32 1.38 13.28
C SER A 71 -2.37 2.49 13.25
N TYR A 72 -3.58 2.14 13.60
CA TYR A 72 -4.65 3.12 13.83
C TYR A 72 -5.44 2.73 15.07
N TYR A 73 -5.97 3.72 15.76
CA TYR A 73 -6.95 3.57 16.82
C TYR A 73 -7.93 4.72 16.77
N TYR A 74 -9.10 4.54 17.30
CA TYR A 74 -10.15 5.55 17.34
C TYR A 74 -10.71 5.67 18.75
N ASP A 75 -11.10 6.88 19.11
CA ASP A 75 -11.77 7.22 20.33
C ASP A 75 -13.20 7.68 20.00
N GLU A 76 -13.95 8.19 20.98
CA GLU A 76 -15.35 8.61 20.81
C GLU A 76 -15.52 9.72 19.76
N ASN A 77 -14.54 10.63 19.61
CA ASN A 77 -14.66 11.83 18.79
C ASN A 77 -13.56 12.00 17.73
N GLU A 78 -12.53 11.15 17.73
CA GLU A 78 -11.39 11.30 16.83
C GLU A 78 -10.78 9.96 16.41
N ILE A 79 -10.09 10.00 15.30
CA ILE A 79 -9.30 8.86 14.80
C ILE A 79 -7.84 9.24 14.73
N HIS A 80 -7.00 8.36 15.24
CA HIS A 80 -5.54 8.48 15.23
C HIS A 80 -4.97 7.49 14.22
N ILE A 81 -4.26 7.99 13.24
CA ILE A 81 -3.63 7.18 12.19
C ILE A 81 -2.13 7.40 12.26
N LYS A 82 -1.40 6.33 12.53
CA LYS A 82 0.04 6.32 12.54
C LYS A 82 0.53 5.64 11.27
N ASN A 83 1.22 6.38 10.43
CA ASN A 83 1.71 5.91 9.15
C ASN A 83 3.17 6.32 8.95
N GLY A 84 3.91 5.54 8.16
CA GLY A 84 5.28 5.84 7.77
C GLY A 84 6.26 4.73 8.13
N ILE A 85 7.31 4.60 7.32
CA ILE A 85 8.39 3.62 7.49
C ILE A 85 9.66 4.33 7.97
N ILE A 86 10.04 5.41 7.31
CA ILE A 86 11.25 6.19 7.61
C ILE A 86 10.87 7.35 8.51
N THR A 87 9.87 8.12 8.12
CA THR A 87 9.29 9.19 8.94
C THR A 87 7.93 8.73 9.42
N VAL A 88 7.75 8.65 10.73
CA VAL A 88 6.47 8.24 11.32
C VAL A 88 5.63 9.49 11.55
N GLU A 89 4.52 9.58 10.85
CA GLU A 89 3.53 10.65 11.01
C GLU A 89 2.34 10.12 11.80
N THR A 90 1.90 10.89 12.79
CA THR A 90 0.69 10.62 13.54
C THR A 90 -0.33 11.69 13.22
N ASN A 91 -1.37 11.30 12.50
CA ASN A 91 -2.47 12.19 12.14
C ASN A 91 -3.64 11.94 13.10
N ILE A 92 -4.03 13.00 13.80
CA ILE A 92 -5.20 13.00 14.69
C ILE A 92 -6.31 13.77 13.97
N ILE A 93 -7.39 13.09 13.65
CA ILE A 93 -8.46 13.64 12.84
C ILE A 93 -9.77 13.59 13.66
N PRO A 94 -10.25 14.72 14.16
CA PRO A 94 -11.58 14.81 14.78
C PRO A 94 -12.68 14.50 13.77
N PHE A 95 -13.71 13.76 14.14
CA PHE A 95 -14.77 13.31 13.24
C PHE A 95 -15.51 14.48 12.57
N TYR A 96 -15.69 15.61 13.26
CA TYR A 96 -16.34 16.79 12.71
C TYR A 96 -15.56 17.45 11.56
N ARG A 97 -14.24 17.20 11.47
CA ARG A 97 -13.39 17.74 10.37
C ARG A 97 -13.43 16.88 9.12
N ILE A 98 -13.91 15.65 9.21
CA ILE A 98 -13.95 14.75 8.07
C ILE A 98 -15.06 15.20 7.12
N GLN A 99 -14.70 15.53 5.89
CA GLN A 99 -15.64 15.97 4.85
C GLN A 99 -16.20 14.77 4.07
N ASN A 100 -15.34 13.86 3.64
CA ASN A 100 -15.72 12.69 2.88
C ASN A 100 -15.06 11.41 3.42
N ILE A 101 -15.77 10.28 3.30
CA ILE A 101 -15.31 8.96 3.73
C ILE A 101 -15.62 7.96 2.63
N GLU A 102 -14.57 7.39 2.04
CA GLU A 102 -14.70 6.42 0.97
C GLU A 102 -14.06 5.08 1.35
N VAL A 103 -14.73 4.00 0.97
CA VAL A 103 -14.19 2.63 1.08
C VAL A 103 -13.74 2.20 -0.30
N ILE A 104 -12.43 2.08 -0.50
CA ILE A 104 -11.82 1.77 -1.78
C ILE A 104 -11.31 0.33 -1.78
N GLU A 105 -11.74 -0.44 -2.78
CA GLU A 105 -11.36 -1.86 -2.92
C GLU A 105 -10.64 -2.07 -4.26
N GLY A 106 -9.35 -2.34 -4.23
CA GLY A 106 -8.60 -2.79 -5.41
C GLY A 106 -8.96 -4.24 -5.80
N PHE A 107 -8.62 -4.62 -7.04
CA PHE A 107 -8.94 -5.95 -7.58
C PHE A 107 -8.43 -7.10 -6.70
N ILE A 108 -7.17 -7.03 -6.26
CA ILE A 108 -6.56 -8.05 -5.39
C ILE A 108 -7.17 -7.99 -3.98
N MET A 109 -7.39 -6.78 -3.43
CA MET A 109 -7.96 -6.58 -2.10
C MET A 109 -9.36 -7.19 -1.97
N ARG A 110 -10.16 -7.10 -3.03
CA ARG A 110 -11.50 -7.68 -3.09
C ARG A 110 -11.50 -9.20 -2.86
N LYS A 111 -10.52 -9.90 -3.44
CA LYS A 111 -10.34 -11.36 -3.23
C LYS A 111 -10.04 -11.72 -1.77
N TYR A 112 -9.33 -10.84 -1.06
CA TYR A 112 -8.96 -11.04 0.35
C TYR A 112 -9.89 -10.33 1.34
N LYS A 113 -11.02 -9.77 0.86
CA LYS A 113 -12.00 -9.02 1.67
C LYS A 113 -11.36 -7.88 2.46
N LEU A 114 -10.41 -7.18 1.82
CA LEU A 114 -9.74 -6.01 2.35
C LEU A 114 -10.17 -4.76 1.60
N ALA A 115 -10.03 -3.61 2.27
CA ALA A 115 -10.31 -2.30 1.70
C ALA A 115 -9.34 -1.25 2.28
N HIS A 116 -9.25 -0.10 1.63
CA HIS A 116 -8.74 1.13 2.19
C HIS A 116 -9.91 2.00 2.65
N LEU A 117 -9.77 2.64 3.79
CA LEU A 117 -10.69 3.71 4.21
C LEU A 117 -9.99 5.04 3.94
N HIS A 118 -10.51 5.78 2.99
CA HIS A 118 -10.01 7.09 2.59
C HIS A 118 -10.81 8.17 3.32
N LEU A 119 -10.10 9.04 4.03
CA LEU A 119 -10.66 10.15 4.81
C LEU A 119 -10.17 11.46 4.21
N SER A 120 -11.09 12.31 3.77
CA SER A 120 -10.79 13.65 3.25
C SER A 120 -11.22 14.71 4.25
N THR A 121 -10.34 15.67 4.50
CA THR A 121 -10.57 16.82 5.39
C THR A 121 -10.17 18.11 4.68
N ALA A 122 -10.54 19.26 5.22
CA ALA A 122 -10.09 20.55 4.69
C ALA A 122 -8.57 20.77 4.76
N GLY A 123 -7.87 20.01 5.62
CA GLY A 123 -6.41 20.08 5.80
C GLY A 123 -5.62 19.04 5.01
N GLY A 124 -6.27 18.12 4.31
CA GLY A 124 -5.62 17.05 3.54
C GLY A 124 -6.36 15.73 3.58
N GLU A 125 -5.73 14.73 3.01
CA GLU A 125 -6.25 13.37 2.90
C GLU A 125 -5.46 12.40 3.76
N CYS A 126 -6.13 11.42 4.34
CA CYS A 126 -5.51 10.37 5.12
C CYS A 126 -6.14 9.02 4.80
N ASN A 127 -5.31 7.97 4.77
CA ASN A 127 -5.75 6.64 4.41
C ASN A 127 -5.47 5.64 5.53
N ILE A 128 -6.47 4.81 5.83
CA ILE A 128 -6.27 3.59 6.60
C ILE A 128 -6.16 2.43 5.61
N GLU A 129 -4.98 1.86 5.52
CA GLU A 129 -4.66 0.88 4.48
C GLU A 129 -4.92 -0.56 4.94
N LEU A 130 -5.41 -1.39 4.01
CA LEU A 130 -5.45 -2.86 4.13
C LEU A 130 -6.17 -3.37 5.39
N ILE A 131 -7.27 -2.75 5.76
CA ILE A 131 -8.16 -3.22 6.83
C ILE A 131 -9.23 -4.18 6.30
N ALA A 132 -9.86 -4.94 7.18
CA ALA A 132 -10.97 -5.80 6.76
C ALA A 132 -12.12 -4.94 6.20
N LYS A 133 -12.71 -5.35 5.07
CA LYS A 133 -13.82 -4.63 4.44
C LYS A 133 -14.97 -4.34 5.41
N LYS A 134 -15.32 -5.32 6.25
CA LYS A 134 -16.36 -5.16 7.26
C LYS A 134 -16.03 -4.06 8.26
N GLU A 135 -14.77 -3.98 8.66
CA GLU A 135 -14.25 -2.98 9.59
C GLU A 135 -14.23 -1.58 8.94
N ALA A 136 -13.83 -1.47 7.66
CA ALA A 136 -13.91 -0.22 6.91
C ALA A 136 -15.33 0.32 6.82
N ILE A 137 -16.31 -0.55 6.55
CA ILE A 137 -17.73 -0.18 6.50
C ILE A 137 -18.24 0.24 7.88
N TYR A 138 -17.89 -0.51 8.91
CA TYR A 138 -18.26 -0.18 10.30
C TYR A 138 -17.71 1.19 10.72
N LEU A 139 -16.42 1.44 10.50
CA LEU A 139 -15.78 2.72 10.80
C LEU A 139 -16.43 3.87 10.04
N LYS A 140 -16.73 3.69 8.75
CA LYS A 140 -17.45 4.69 7.95
C LYS A 140 -18.79 5.04 8.59
N GLN A 141 -19.61 4.04 8.91
CA GLN A 141 -20.94 4.27 9.52
C GLN A 141 -20.83 4.92 10.89
N MET A 142 -19.91 4.46 11.73
CA MET A 142 -19.67 5.00 13.06
C MET A 142 -19.29 6.49 12.97
N ILE A 143 -18.34 6.84 12.12
CA ILE A 143 -17.92 8.24 11.95
C ILE A 143 -19.06 9.11 11.41
N GLN A 144 -19.84 8.60 10.45
CA GLN A 144 -20.99 9.33 9.90
C GLN A 144 -22.07 9.59 10.95
N ASN A 145 -22.40 8.59 11.78
CA ASN A 145 -23.40 8.74 12.86
C ASN A 145 -22.93 9.74 13.92
N ARG A 146 -21.67 9.63 14.36
CA ARG A 146 -21.09 10.58 15.33
C ARG A 146 -21.05 12.01 14.80
N LYS A 147 -20.73 12.15 13.51
CA LYS A 147 -20.76 13.46 12.86
C LYS A 147 -22.16 14.07 12.89
N HIS A 148 -23.21 13.28 12.69
CA HIS A 148 -24.60 13.75 12.74
C HIS A 148 -24.99 14.20 14.15
N GLU A 149 -24.65 13.42 15.18
CA GLU A 149 -24.86 13.76 16.59
C GLU A 149 -24.18 15.07 17.03
N LEU A 150 -23.09 15.47 16.41
CA LEU A 150 -22.36 16.71 16.74
C LEU A 150 -22.93 17.96 16.05
N TYR A 151 -23.82 17.80 15.09
CA TYR A 151 -24.47 18.89 14.36
C TYR A 151 -25.96 19.09 14.74
N GLU A 152 -26.52 18.22 15.59
CA GLU A 152 -27.82 18.39 16.24
C GLU A 152 -27.66 19.08 17.62
#